data_062c9e4b80550fca72f0612556e40a3f
#
_entry.id   062c9e4b80550fca72f0612556e40a3f
#
_cell.length_a   1.000
_cell.length_b   1.000
_cell.length_c   1.000
_cell.angle_alpha   90.00
_cell.angle_beta   90.00
_cell.angle_gamma   90.00
#
_symmetry.space_group_name_H-M   'P 1'
#
loop_
_entity.id
_entity.type
_entity.pdbx_description
1 polymer ?
#
loop_
_entity_poly.entity_id
_entity_poly.type
_entity_poly.pdbx_seq_one_letter_code
_entity_poly.pdbx_strand_id
1 'polypeptide(L)'
;IFLQEIVPVHGKNTERKKYEVLIRLIDTNGQIISPFHFIDLAKRMHLYDQLTRFVLQEGFRAALELHCDISINITKEDIVNQETTNYLIELLQQYPTLKERITLELVESEGIENSMEVRNFLQTARTHGCLLAIDDFGAGYSNFEYLLRLNVDFIKIDGSLIKNMDTDANAYATVKTITHFAKNLGILVVAEFVHKKEILEKVQELGIHYAQGFYLHEPSPIPKIKSSYGSN
;
A
#
# COMPACT_ATOMS: atom_id res chain seq x y z
N ILE A 1 -7.73 -4.14 12.53
CA ILE A 1 -6.66 -3.96 11.54
C ILE A 1 -5.29 -4.06 12.18
N PHE A 2 -4.29 -4.40 11.36
CA PHE A 2 -2.86 -4.33 11.65
C PHE A 2 -2.23 -3.27 10.78
N LEU A 3 -1.13 -2.71 11.23
CA LEU A 3 -0.34 -1.75 10.48
C LEU A 3 1.08 -2.27 10.28
N GLN A 4 1.61 -2.16 9.07
CA GLN A 4 3.01 -2.45 8.77
C GLN A 4 3.70 -1.18 8.30
N GLU A 5 4.84 -0.85 8.92
CA GLU A 5 5.56 0.39 8.61
C GLU A 5 6.23 0.30 7.24
N ILE A 6 6.07 1.36 6.44
CA ILE A 6 6.77 1.62 5.18
C ILE A 6 7.86 2.64 5.52
N VAL A 7 9.11 2.17 5.60
CA VAL A 7 10.24 2.92 6.15
C VAL A 7 10.96 3.70 5.05
N PRO A 8 11.25 5.00 5.22
CA PRO A 8 12.10 5.72 4.28
C PRO A 8 13.53 5.18 4.33
N VAL A 9 14.12 4.90 3.16
CA VAL A 9 15.46 4.27 3.03
C VAL A 9 16.58 5.28 3.06
N HIS A 10 16.35 6.43 2.44
CA HIS A 10 17.32 7.51 2.35
C HIS A 10 16.79 8.79 2.99
N GLY A 11 17.56 9.32 3.89
CA GLY A 11 17.41 10.68 4.34
C GLY A 11 16.44 10.89 5.49
N LYS A 12 16.18 12.11 5.75
CA LYS A 12 15.57 12.74 6.88
C LYS A 12 14.39 11.95 7.44
N ASN A 13 14.38 11.78 8.76
CA ASN A 13 13.15 11.45 9.48
C ASN A 13 12.02 12.30 8.89
N THR A 14 11.14 11.65 8.13
CA THR A 14 9.91 12.29 7.73
C THR A 14 9.17 12.64 9.02
N GLU A 15 8.58 13.83 9.09
CA GLU A 15 7.83 14.25 10.29
C GLU A 15 6.74 13.25 10.68
N ARG A 16 6.31 12.42 9.73
CA ARG A 16 5.28 11.40 9.91
C ARG A 16 5.75 10.04 9.41
N LYS A 17 5.41 9.00 10.16
CA LYS A 17 5.56 7.62 9.73
C LYS A 17 4.49 7.27 8.69
N LYS A 18 4.79 6.30 7.83
CA LYS A 18 3.85 5.76 6.84
C LYS A 18 3.60 4.28 7.14
N TYR A 19 2.34 3.85 7.06
CA TYR A 19 1.94 2.47 7.31
C TYR A 19 0.99 1.95 6.23
N GLU A 20 1.09 0.67 5.93
CA GLU A 20 0.06 -0.07 5.20
C GLU A 20 -0.96 -0.66 6.17
N VAL A 21 -2.25 -0.51 5.82
CA VAL A 21 -3.37 -1.09 6.57
C VAL A 21 -3.63 -2.51 6.10
N LEU A 22 -3.48 -3.45 7.00
CA LEU A 22 -3.63 -4.87 6.73
C LEU A 22 -4.77 -5.45 7.56
N ILE A 23 -5.84 -5.90 6.90
CA ILE A 23 -6.91 -6.60 7.61
C ILE A 23 -6.42 -7.96 8.12
N ARG A 24 -6.84 -8.34 9.32
CA ARG A 24 -6.63 -9.66 9.92
C ARG A 24 -7.89 -10.10 10.63
N LEU A 25 -8.28 -11.35 10.47
CA LEU A 25 -9.34 -11.97 11.25
C LEU A 25 -8.71 -12.60 12.48
N ILE A 26 -9.33 -12.40 13.64
CA ILE A 26 -8.92 -13.07 14.89
C ILE A 26 -10.03 -14.03 15.26
N ASP A 27 -9.71 -15.32 15.38
CA ASP A 27 -10.67 -16.32 15.76
C ASP A 27 -10.96 -16.29 17.29
N THR A 28 -11.89 -17.11 17.73
CA THR A 28 -12.29 -17.19 19.14
C THR A 28 -11.19 -17.68 20.09
N ASN A 29 -10.12 -18.28 19.55
CA ASN A 29 -8.93 -18.74 20.29
C ASN A 29 -7.80 -17.70 20.28
N GLY A 30 -8.01 -16.53 19.62
CA GLY A 30 -7.00 -15.49 19.48
C GLY A 30 -6.00 -15.73 18.32
N GLN A 31 -6.25 -16.73 17.46
CA GLN A 31 -5.39 -17.01 16.32
C GLN A 31 -5.62 -15.97 15.22
N ILE A 32 -4.52 -15.41 14.70
CA ILE A 32 -4.55 -14.43 13.61
C ILE A 32 -4.63 -15.17 12.28
N ILE A 33 -5.68 -14.88 11.50
CA ILE A 33 -5.94 -15.47 10.19
C ILE A 33 -5.70 -14.41 9.10
N SER A 34 -4.88 -14.77 8.11
CA SER A 34 -4.55 -13.86 7.00
C SER A 34 -5.73 -13.70 6.03
N PRO A 35 -5.80 -12.57 5.28
CA PRO A 35 -6.85 -12.30 4.30
C PRO A 35 -7.06 -13.43 3.29
N PHE A 36 -5.98 -14.07 2.85
CA PHE A 36 -5.99 -15.19 1.90
C PHE A 36 -6.99 -16.31 2.28
N HIS A 37 -7.22 -16.52 3.58
CA HIS A 37 -8.09 -17.60 4.06
C HIS A 37 -9.57 -17.21 4.24
N PHE A 38 -9.90 -15.92 4.25
CA PHE A 38 -11.28 -15.51 4.53
C PHE A 38 -11.90 -14.53 3.52
N ILE A 39 -11.11 -13.85 2.68
CA ILE A 39 -11.65 -12.87 1.71
C ILE A 39 -12.62 -13.54 0.72
N ASP A 40 -12.27 -14.70 0.17
CA ASP A 40 -13.16 -15.41 -0.76
C ASP A 40 -14.44 -15.87 -0.08
N LEU A 41 -14.38 -16.25 1.19
CA LEU A 41 -15.56 -16.57 1.97
C LEU A 41 -16.44 -15.34 2.20
N ALA A 42 -15.82 -14.21 2.56
CA ALA A 42 -16.52 -12.95 2.75
C ALA A 42 -17.24 -12.50 1.47
N LYS A 43 -16.60 -12.63 0.30
CA LYS A 43 -17.22 -12.36 -1.00
C LYS A 43 -18.45 -13.25 -1.24
N ARG A 44 -18.32 -14.56 -1.05
CA ARG A 44 -19.44 -15.52 -1.21
C ARG A 44 -20.59 -15.26 -0.24
N MET A 45 -20.30 -14.72 0.93
CA MET A 45 -21.32 -14.38 1.95
C MET A 45 -21.85 -12.94 1.81
N HIS A 46 -21.45 -12.20 0.78
CA HIS A 46 -21.80 -10.78 0.56
C HIS A 46 -21.43 -9.87 1.75
N LEU A 47 -20.31 -10.17 2.42
CA LEU A 47 -19.76 -9.38 3.52
C LEU A 47 -18.55 -8.55 3.12
N TYR A 48 -18.06 -8.69 1.89
CA TYR A 48 -16.83 -8.06 1.42
C TYR A 48 -16.91 -6.52 1.49
N ASP A 49 -18.01 -5.93 1.03
CA ASP A 49 -18.22 -4.47 1.09
C ASP A 49 -18.18 -3.93 2.52
N GLN A 50 -18.70 -4.69 3.47
CA GLN A 50 -18.65 -4.32 4.88
C GLN A 50 -17.21 -4.37 5.42
N LEU A 51 -16.41 -5.35 4.99
CA LEU A 51 -15.00 -5.43 5.34
C LEU A 51 -14.21 -4.25 4.76
N THR A 52 -14.43 -3.89 3.49
CA THR A 52 -13.77 -2.75 2.87
C THR A 52 -14.12 -1.46 3.62
N ARG A 53 -15.40 -1.21 3.92
CA ARG A 53 -15.81 -0.03 4.70
C ARG A 53 -15.18 -0.01 6.11
N PHE A 54 -15.12 -1.17 6.77
CA PHE A 54 -14.43 -1.28 8.06
C PHE A 54 -12.95 -0.93 7.94
N VAL A 55 -12.25 -1.43 6.93
CA VAL A 55 -10.83 -1.13 6.69
C VAL A 55 -10.63 0.36 6.43
N LEU A 56 -11.47 0.98 5.60
CA LEU A 56 -11.43 2.42 5.33
C LEU A 56 -11.61 3.22 6.63
N GLN A 57 -12.66 2.94 7.40
CA GLN A 57 -12.96 3.64 8.65
C GLN A 57 -11.80 3.52 9.66
N GLU A 58 -11.31 2.31 9.89
CA GLU A 58 -10.24 2.05 10.84
C GLU A 58 -8.90 2.64 10.37
N GLY A 59 -8.64 2.63 9.06
CA GLY A 59 -7.46 3.27 8.48
C GLY A 59 -7.46 4.79 8.69
N PHE A 60 -8.58 5.46 8.40
CA PHE A 60 -8.72 6.89 8.65
C PHE A 60 -8.59 7.23 10.14
N ARG A 61 -9.21 6.41 11.01
CA ARG A 61 -9.06 6.56 12.46
C ARG A 61 -7.59 6.43 12.90
N ALA A 62 -6.87 5.43 12.38
CA ALA A 62 -5.46 5.23 12.68
C ALA A 62 -4.59 6.42 12.23
N ALA A 63 -4.84 6.97 11.02
CA ALA A 63 -4.13 8.14 10.52
C ALA A 63 -4.28 9.35 11.43
N LEU A 64 -5.50 9.56 11.98
CA LEU A 64 -5.77 10.65 12.93
C LEU A 64 -5.09 10.41 14.28
N GLU A 65 -5.30 9.23 14.88
CA GLU A 65 -4.83 8.91 16.24
C GLU A 65 -3.31 8.81 16.34
N LEU A 66 -2.64 8.32 15.29
CA LEU A 66 -1.18 8.13 15.26
C LEU A 66 -0.46 9.29 14.57
N HIS A 67 -1.18 10.27 14.00
CA HIS A 67 -0.61 11.35 13.20
C HIS A 67 0.32 10.84 12.09
N CYS A 68 -0.05 9.71 11.44
CA CYS A 68 0.73 9.03 10.41
C CYS A 68 0.07 9.11 9.03
N ASP A 69 0.84 8.79 8.00
CA ASP A 69 0.33 8.57 6.65
C ASP A 69 -0.04 7.09 6.53
N ILE A 70 -1.09 6.76 5.79
CA ILE A 70 -1.52 5.38 5.60
C ILE A 70 -1.75 5.04 4.13
N SER A 71 -1.50 3.77 3.82
CA SER A 71 -1.86 3.13 2.56
C SER A 71 -2.97 2.11 2.79
N ILE A 72 -3.96 2.09 1.91
CA ILE A 72 -5.11 1.21 1.97
C ILE A 72 -5.27 0.50 0.63
N ASN A 73 -5.30 -0.82 0.66
CA ASN A 73 -5.57 -1.65 -0.51
C ASN A 73 -7.02 -1.45 -0.97
N ILE A 74 -7.21 -1.21 -2.26
CA ILE A 74 -8.52 -1.09 -2.90
C ILE A 74 -8.53 -1.88 -4.20
N THR A 75 -9.57 -2.65 -4.43
CA THR A 75 -9.74 -3.48 -5.61
C THR A 75 -10.63 -2.79 -6.65
N LYS A 76 -10.59 -3.31 -7.89
CA LYS A 76 -11.55 -2.89 -8.92
C LYS A 76 -13.00 -3.13 -8.49
N GLU A 77 -13.26 -4.22 -7.76
CA GLU A 77 -14.59 -4.53 -7.22
C GLU A 77 -15.08 -3.44 -6.26
N ASP A 78 -14.20 -2.95 -5.38
CA ASP A 78 -14.51 -1.84 -4.48
C ASP A 78 -14.81 -0.55 -5.24
N ILE A 79 -14.05 -0.28 -6.31
CA ILE A 79 -14.18 0.95 -7.10
C ILE A 79 -15.48 0.98 -7.91
N VAL A 80 -15.94 -0.15 -8.43
CA VAL A 80 -17.21 -0.20 -9.17
C VAL A 80 -18.43 -0.26 -8.24
N ASN A 81 -18.21 -0.55 -6.96
CA ASN A 81 -19.27 -0.49 -5.94
C ASN A 81 -19.53 0.97 -5.53
N GLN A 82 -20.66 1.52 -5.98
CA GLN A 82 -21.00 2.92 -5.74
C GLN A 82 -21.12 3.27 -4.24
N GLU A 83 -21.57 2.35 -3.41
CA GLU A 83 -21.71 2.59 -1.98
C GLU A 83 -20.34 2.68 -1.30
N THR A 84 -19.39 1.83 -1.70
CA THR A 84 -18.01 1.86 -1.17
C THR A 84 -17.29 3.14 -1.60
N THR A 85 -17.40 3.52 -2.87
CA THR A 85 -16.78 4.75 -3.38
C THR A 85 -17.38 6.00 -2.77
N ASN A 86 -18.70 6.07 -2.61
CA ASN A 86 -19.35 7.19 -1.92
C ASN A 86 -18.87 7.30 -0.47
N TYR A 87 -18.79 6.17 0.24
CA TYR A 87 -18.31 6.14 1.63
C TYR A 87 -16.87 6.64 1.76
N LEU A 88 -15.98 6.24 0.85
CA LEU A 88 -14.60 6.76 0.84
C LEU A 88 -14.57 8.29 0.60
N ILE A 89 -15.36 8.78 -0.35
CA ILE A 89 -15.43 10.23 -0.63
C ILE A 89 -15.98 10.99 0.57
N GLU A 90 -17.00 10.47 1.25
CA GLU A 90 -17.52 11.03 2.49
C GLU A 90 -16.45 11.14 3.59
N LEU A 91 -15.64 10.08 3.78
CA LEU A 91 -14.52 10.11 4.74
C LEU A 91 -13.49 11.18 4.37
N LEU A 92 -13.11 11.29 3.09
CA LEU A 92 -12.17 12.30 2.61
C LEU A 92 -12.69 13.73 2.83
N GLN A 93 -13.98 13.94 2.64
CA GLN A 93 -14.63 15.23 2.89
C GLN A 93 -14.73 15.54 4.39
N GLN A 94 -15.01 14.52 5.20
CA GLN A 94 -15.11 14.65 6.66
C GLN A 94 -13.75 14.96 7.31
N TYR A 95 -12.65 14.45 6.74
CA TYR A 95 -11.31 14.57 7.30
C TYR A 95 -10.32 15.29 6.36
N PRO A 96 -10.54 16.58 6.03
CA PRO A 96 -9.69 17.32 5.09
C PRO A 96 -8.23 17.46 5.58
N THR A 97 -7.97 17.26 6.86
CA THR A 97 -6.63 17.24 7.45
C THR A 97 -5.81 16.01 7.05
N LEU A 98 -6.44 14.99 6.46
CA LEU A 98 -5.80 13.79 5.92
C LEU A 98 -5.45 13.91 4.43
N LYS A 99 -5.64 15.09 3.82
CA LYS A 99 -5.19 15.35 2.46
C LYS A 99 -3.70 15.04 2.32
N GLU A 100 -3.33 14.31 1.24
CA GLU A 100 -1.97 13.83 0.96
C GLU A 100 -1.39 12.88 2.03
N ARG A 101 -2.25 12.33 2.88
CA ARG A 101 -1.89 11.36 3.92
C ARG A 101 -2.52 9.99 3.72
N ILE A 102 -3.50 9.90 2.83
CA ILE A 102 -4.15 8.64 2.44
C ILE A 102 -3.64 8.24 1.06
N THR A 103 -3.05 7.06 0.95
CA THR A 103 -2.64 6.44 -0.31
C THR A 103 -3.58 5.28 -0.59
N LEU A 104 -4.14 5.21 -1.80
CA LEU A 104 -4.90 4.06 -2.27
C LEU A 104 -3.96 3.16 -3.08
N GLU A 105 -3.87 1.89 -2.72
CA GLU A 105 -3.01 0.90 -3.37
C GLU A 105 -3.87 0.00 -4.27
N LEU A 106 -3.51 -0.10 -5.55
CA LEU A 106 -4.21 -0.86 -6.57
C LEU A 106 -3.29 -1.93 -7.13
N VAL A 107 -3.75 -3.17 -7.20
CA VAL A 107 -2.96 -4.28 -7.73
C VAL A 107 -2.84 -4.16 -9.26
N GLU A 108 -1.61 -4.28 -9.79
CA GLU A 108 -1.33 -4.15 -11.23
C GLU A 108 -2.19 -5.11 -12.08
N SER A 109 -2.40 -6.33 -11.61
CA SER A 109 -3.05 -7.40 -12.39
C SER A 109 -4.58 -7.24 -12.58
N GLU A 110 -5.22 -6.27 -11.93
CA GLU A 110 -6.70 -6.13 -11.97
C GLU A 110 -7.26 -5.52 -13.26
N GLY A 111 -6.42 -5.22 -14.27
CA GLY A 111 -6.89 -4.69 -15.57
C GLY A 111 -7.64 -3.37 -15.45
N ILE A 112 -7.21 -2.51 -14.55
CA ILE A 112 -7.85 -1.24 -14.15
C ILE A 112 -7.81 -0.23 -15.29
N GLU A 113 -6.85 -0.34 -16.19
CA GLU A 113 -6.52 0.63 -17.25
C GLU A 113 -7.63 0.90 -18.26
N ASN A 114 -8.51 -0.06 -18.48
CA ASN A 114 -9.56 -0.01 -19.51
C ASN A 114 -10.94 0.38 -18.98
N SER A 115 -11.09 0.58 -17.66
CA SER A 115 -12.38 0.97 -17.07
C SER A 115 -12.47 2.48 -16.92
N MET A 116 -13.53 3.05 -17.50
CA MET A 116 -13.83 4.49 -17.36
C MET A 116 -14.25 4.81 -15.92
N GLU A 117 -14.98 3.90 -15.28
CA GLU A 117 -15.40 4.03 -13.89
C GLU A 117 -14.19 4.16 -12.95
N VAL A 118 -13.19 3.29 -13.14
CA VAL A 118 -11.97 3.34 -12.35
C VAL A 118 -11.23 4.67 -12.56
N ARG A 119 -11.05 5.11 -13.80
CA ARG A 119 -10.38 6.39 -14.06
C ARG A 119 -11.12 7.57 -13.42
N ASN A 120 -12.43 7.62 -13.53
CA ASN A 120 -13.24 8.67 -12.93
C ASN A 120 -13.13 8.66 -11.42
N PHE A 121 -13.18 7.47 -10.81
CA PHE A 121 -12.98 7.33 -9.37
C PHE A 121 -11.60 7.82 -8.92
N LEU A 122 -10.53 7.38 -9.57
CA LEU A 122 -9.16 7.80 -9.22
C LEU A 122 -8.96 9.32 -9.36
N GLN A 123 -9.54 9.90 -10.41
CA GLN A 123 -9.55 11.35 -10.58
C GLN A 123 -10.28 12.04 -9.42
N THR A 124 -11.43 11.52 -9.02
CA THR A 124 -12.21 12.06 -7.89
C THR A 124 -11.44 11.92 -6.58
N ALA A 125 -10.86 10.75 -6.29
CA ALA A 125 -10.04 10.54 -5.11
C ALA A 125 -8.85 11.54 -5.04
N ARG A 126 -8.18 11.77 -6.17
CA ARG A 126 -7.11 12.78 -6.27
C ARG A 126 -7.59 14.20 -5.99
N THR A 127 -8.76 14.61 -6.49
CA THR A 127 -9.29 15.97 -6.20
C THR A 127 -9.57 16.17 -4.72
N HIS A 128 -9.81 15.07 -3.98
CA HIS A 128 -9.95 15.08 -2.52
C HIS A 128 -8.60 14.89 -1.78
N GLY A 129 -7.49 14.77 -2.53
CA GLY A 129 -6.14 14.72 -1.99
C GLY A 129 -5.62 13.33 -1.65
N CYS A 130 -6.21 12.26 -2.19
CA CYS A 130 -5.60 10.93 -2.12
C CYS A 130 -4.37 10.85 -3.00
N LEU A 131 -3.36 10.14 -2.50
CA LEU A 131 -2.24 9.64 -3.28
C LEU A 131 -2.58 8.24 -3.84
N LEU A 132 -1.94 7.87 -4.94
CA LEU A 132 -2.17 6.59 -5.61
C LEU A 132 -0.88 5.78 -5.66
N ALA A 133 -0.99 4.48 -5.40
CA ALA A 133 0.09 3.52 -5.55
C ALA A 133 -0.34 2.35 -6.44
N ILE A 134 0.58 1.83 -7.24
CA ILE A 134 0.42 0.53 -7.89
C ILE A 134 1.17 -0.50 -7.07
N ASP A 135 0.45 -1.55 -6.68
CA ASP A 135 0.96 -2.66 -5.90
C ASP A 135 1.32 -3.87 -6.78
N ASP A 136 2.17 -4.75 -6.27
CA ASP A 136 2.67 -5.96 -6.94
C ASP A 136 3.35 -5.69 -8.29
N PHE A 137 3.96 -4.50 -8.48
CA PHE A 137 4.56 -4.11 -9.75
C PHE A 137 5.76 -5.00 -10.09
N GLY A 138 5.69 -5.65 -11.24
CA GLY A 138 6.73 -6.57 -11.71
C GLY A 138 6.45 -8.04 -11.46
N ALA A 139 5.33 -8.42 -10.82
CA ALA A 139 4.95 -9.81 -10.61
C ALA A 139 4.55 -10.54 -11.92
N GLY A 140 4.26 -9.81 -12.99
CA GLY A 140 3.78 -10.34 -14.26
C GLY A 140 4.29 -9.56 -15.47
N TYR A 141 3.41 -9.33 -16.44
CA TYR A 141 3.69 -8.49 -17.60
C TYR A 141 3.44 -7.01 -17.24
N SER A 142 4.43 -6.37 -16.62
CA SER A 142 4.29 -4.97 -16.23
C SER A 142 4.18 -4.04 -17.44
N ASN A 143 3.11 -3.28 -17.48
CA ASN A 143 2.86 -2.30 -18.52
C ASN A 143 3.28 -0.90 -18.04
N PHE A 144 4.47 -0.45 -18.40
CA PHE A 144 4.98 0.88 -18.05
C PHE A 144 4.10 2.03 -18.57
N GLU A 145 3.39 1.84 -19.69
CA GLU A 145 2.45 2.83 -20.23
C GLU A 145 1.30 3.10 -19.25
N TYR A 146 0.93 2.10 -18.49
CA TYR A 146 -0.09 2.18 -17.45
C TYR A 146 0.25 3.21 -16.37
N LEU A 147 1.49 3.23 -15.91
CA LEU A 147 1.96 4.21 -14.91
C LEU A 147 1.81 5.64 -15.41
N LEU A 148 2.10 5.88 -16.69
CA LEU A 148 1.96 7.20 -17.31
C LEU A 148 0.51 7.66 -17.38
N ARG A 149 -0.42 6.73 -17.68
CA ARG A 149 -1.85 7.05 -17.82
C ARG A 149 -2.54 7.32 -16.48
N LEU A 150 -2.15 6.61 -15.42
CA LEU A 150 -2.77 6.75 -14.10
C LEU A 150 -2.18 7.88 -13.26
N ASN A 151 -1.01 8.42 -13.66
CA ASN A 151 -0.33 9.48 -12.94
C ASN A 151 -0.17 9.12 -11.44
N VAL A 152 0.41 7.95 -11.16
CA VAL A 152 0.57 7.43 -9.80
C VAL A 152 1.69 8.14 -9.03
N ASP A 153 1.58 8.17 -7.71
CA ASP A 153 2.57 8.77 -6.81
C ASP A 153 3.61 7.75 -6.36
N PHE A 154 3.21 6.47 -6.25
CA PHE A 154 4.06 5.38 -5.81
C PHE A 154 3.92 4.15 -6.70
N ILE A 155 5.02 3.38 -6.78
CA ILE A 155 4.99 1.96 -7.16
C ILE A 155 5.59 1.13 -6.05
N LYS A 156 4.98 -0.03 -5.74
CA LYS A 156 5.50 -1.03 -4.82
C LYS A 156 6.02 -2.19 -5.66
N ILE A 157 7.33 -2.44 -5.61
CA ILE A 157 7.95 -3.53 -6.36
C ILE A 157 7.71 -4.82 -5.62
N ASP A 158 7.08 -5.77 -6.33
CA ASP A 158 6.67 -7.08 -5.80
C ASP A 158 7.82 -7.84 -5.14
N GLY A 159 7.49 -8.50 -4.05
CA GLY A 159 8.42 -9.30 -3.27
C GLY A 159 9.11 -10.41 -4.04
N SER A 160 8.53 -10.94 -5.14
CA SER A 160 9.17 -11.97 -5.96
C SER A 160 10.46 -11.48 -6.63
N LEU A 161 10.53 -10.20 -6.98
CA LEU A 161 11.73 -9.57 -7.52
C LEU A 161 12.71 -9.15 -6.41
N ILE A 162 12.20 -8.66 -5.29
CA ILE A 162 13.02 -8.12 -4.19
C ILE A 162 13.73 -9.22 -3.41
N LYS A 163 13.03 -10.32 -3.09
CA LYS A 163 13.50 -11.36 -2.15
C LYS A 163 14.86 -11.99 -2.49
N ASN A 164 15.23 -12.04 -3.76
CA ASN A 164 16.45 -12.70 -4.23
C ASN A 164 17.41 -11.76 -4.97
N MET A 165 17.17 -10.44 -5.00
CA MET A 165 17.98 -9.51 -5.80
C MET A 165 19.44 -9.37 -5.31
N ASP A 166 19.77 -9.90 -4.15
CA ASP A 166 21.16 -9.96 -3.66
C ASP A 166 21.97 -11.08 -4.28
N THR A 167 21.31 -12.15 -4.78
CA THR A 167 21.94 -13.35 -5.36
C THR A 167 21.57 -13.60 -6.81
N ASP A 168 20.48 -13.00 -7.31
CA ASP A 168 20.01 -13.10 -8.69
C ASP A 168 20.27 -11.79 -9.47
N ALA A 169 21.24 -11.86 -10.40
CA ALA A 169 21.62 -10.71 -11.23
C ALA A 169 20.47 -10.22 -12.12
N ASN A 170 19.56 -11.09 -12.56
CA ASN A 170 18.42 -10.71 -13.39
C ASN A 170 17.37 -9.98 -12.55
N ALA A 171 17.08 -10.48 -11.35
CA ALA A 171 16.19 -9.79 -10.39
C ALA A 171 16.74 -8.40 -10.06
N TYR A 172 18.03 -8.29 -9.73
CA TYR A 172 18.69 -7.01 -9.48
C TYR A 172 18.59 -6.06 -10.67
N ALA A 173 18.91 -6.51 -11.90
CA ALA A 173 18.83 -5.70 -13.10
C ALA A 173 17.40 -5.22 -13.38
N THR A 174 16.39 -6.07 -13.15
CA THR A 174 14.98 -5.72 -13.31
C THR A 174 14.57 -4.65 -12.31
N VAL A 175 14.85 -4.84 -11.01
CA VAL A 175 14.55 -3.86 -9.96
C VAL A 175 15.23 -2.52 -10.24
N LYS A 176 16.50 -2.54 -10.67
CA LYS A 176 17.25 -1.36 -11.07
C LYS A 176 16.56 -0.61 -12.21
N THR A 177 16.11 -1.33 -13.24
CA THR A 177 15.42 -0.75 -14.41
C THR A 177 14.10 -0.10 -14.01
N ILE A 178 13.27 -0.80 -13.22
CA ILE A 178 12.01 -0.28 -12.70
C ILE A 178 12.25 0.98 -11.86
N THR A 179 13.23 0.93 -10.95
CA THR A 179 13.57 2.07 -10.08
C THR A 179 14.03 3.29 -10.90
N HIS A 180 14.87 3.08 -11.90
CA HIS A 180 15.34 4.17 -12.76
C HIS A 180 14.19 4.80 -13.56
N PHE A 181 13.33 3.96 -14.14
CA PHE A 181 12.16 4.43 -14.88
C PHE A 181 11.23 5.26 -14.00
N ALA A 182 10.87 4.74 -12.82
CA ALA A 182 10.01 5.44 -11.87
C ALA A 182 10.59 6.81 -11.47
N LYS A 183 11.88 6.87 -11.15
CA LYS A 183 12.57 8.12 -10.81
C LYS A 183 12.51 9.17 -11.91
N ASN A 184 12.67 8.76 -13.18
CA ASN A 184 12.59 9.67 -14.32
C ASN A 184 11.18 10.28 -14.48
N LEU A 185 10.17 9.62 -13.96
CA LEU A 185 8.77 10.09 -13.93
C LEU A 185 8.39 10.84 -12.65
N GLY A 186 9.31 10.95 -11.70
CA GLY A 186 9.01 11.51 -10.38
C GLY A 186 8.14 10.62 -9.49
N ILE A 187 8.05 9.32 -9.80
CA ILE A 187 7.28 8.33 -9.04
C ILE A 187 8.17 7.79 -7.91
N LEU A 188 7.63 7.73 -6.71
CA LEU A 188 8.30 7.15 -5.55
C LEU A 188 8.23 5.62 -5.57
N VAL A 189 9.31 4.96 -5.16
CA VAL A 189 9.43 3.50 -5.20
C VAL A 189 9.47 2.94 -3.80
N VAL A 190 8.67 1.90 -3.55
CA VAL A 190 8.69 1.08 -2.34
C VAL A 190 9.21 -0.31 -2.72
N ALA A 191 10.19 -0.82 -2.00
CA ALA A 191 10.62 -2.22 -2.11
C ALA A 191 9.89 -3.05 -1.07
N GLU A 192 9.18 -4.07 -1.51
CA GLU A 192 8.46 -4.97 -0.64
C GLU A 192 9.31 -6.17 -0.21
N PHE A 193 8.80 -6.94 0.77
CA PHE A 193 9.43 -8.19 1.22
C PHE A 193 10.92 -8.06 1.59
N VAL A 194 11.34 -6.92 2.14
CA VAL A 194 12.69 -6.77 2.70
C VAL A 194 12.80 -7.62 3.96
N HIS A 195 13.40 -8.81 3.85
CA HIS A 195 13.41 -9.82 4.90
C HIS A 195 14.78 -10.05 5.54
N LYS A 196 15.85 -9.43 5.00
CA LYS A 196 17.21 -9.52 5.51
C LYS A 196 18.04 -8.27 5.17
N LYS A 197 19.16 -8.12 5.88
CA LYS A 197 20.05 -6.95 5.76
C LYS A 197 20.61 -6.78 4.34
N GLU A 198 21.04 -7.86 3.69
CA GLU A 198 21.65 -7.83 2.36
C GLU A 198 20.68 -7.27 1.30
N ILE A 199 19.39 -7.58 1.44
CA ILE A 199 18.34 -6.99 0.58
C ILE A 199 18.21 -5.50 0.86
N LEU A 200 18.18 -5.07 2.13
CA LEU A 200 18.11 -3.65 2.47
C LEU A 200 19.31 -2.87 1.91
N GLU A 201 20.51 -3.43 1.98
CA GLU A 201 21.72 -2.82 1.39
C GLU A 201 21.57 -2.62 -0.13
N LYS A 202 20.98 -3.60 -0.84
CA LYS A 202 20.68 -3.47 -2.28
C LYS A 202 19.60 -2.42 -2.57
N VAL A 203 18.57 -2.35 -1.75
CA VAL A 203 17.52 -1.31 -1.82
C VAL A 203 18.16 0.08 -1.67
N GLN A 204 19.08 0.24 -0.72
CA GLN A 204 19.85 1.47 -0.50
C GLN A 204 20.76 1.80 -1.70
N GLU A 205 21.51 0.81 -2.22
CA GLU A 205 22.40 0.97 -3.37
C GLU A 205 21.65 1.48 -4.60
N LEU A 206 20.45 0.95 -4.87
CA LEU A 206 19.61 1.37 -5.99
C LEU A 206 18.93 2.73 -5.75
N GLY A 207 19.03 3.27 -4.53
CA GLY A 207 18.40 4.53 -4.13
C GLY A 207 16.87 4.45 -4.17
N ILE A 208 16.28 3.31 -3.84
CA ILE A 208 14.84 3.14 -3.66
C ILE A 208 14.40 4.01 -2.48
N HIS A 209 13.21 4.61 -2.57
CA HIS A 209 12.77 5.64 -1.63
C HIS A 209 12.32 5.06 -0.29
N TYR A 210 11.56 3.95 -0.35
CA TYR A 210 10.95 3.30 0.81
C TYR A 210 11.18 1.79 0.77
N ALA A 211 11.10 1.17 1.94
CA ALA A 211 11.21 -0.28 2.10
C ALA A 211 10.16 -0.79 3.09
N GLN A 212 9.63 -1.96 2.84
CA GLN A 212 8.68 -2.67 3.69
C GLN A 212 9.05 -4.14 3.77
N GLY A 213 8.96 -4.73 4.96
CA GLY A 213 9.25 -6.15 5.15
C GLY A 213 9.58 -6.50 6.59
N PHE A 214 9.62 -7.78 6.89
CA PHE A 214 9.77 -8.31 8.25
C PHE A 214 11.13 -8.00 8.87
N TYR A 215 12.14 -7.76 8.06
CA TYR A 215 13.44 -7.31 8.57
C TYR A 215 13.35 -5.92 9.21
N LEU A 216 12.43 -5.08 8.75
CA LEU A 216 12.20 -3.73 9.27
C LEU A 216 11.13 -3.75 10.36
N HIS A 217 9.92 -4.13 9.98
CA HIS A 217 8.76 -4.21 10.88
C HIS A 217 7.80 -5.31 10.44
N GLU A 218 7.31 -6.10 11.39
CA GLU A 218 6.19 -7.00 11.17
C GLU A 218 4.86 -6.27 11.33
N PRO A 219 3.80 -6.69 10.60
CA PRO A 219 2.46 -6.18 10.84
C PRO A 219 2.07 -6.29 12.31
N SER A 220 1.59 -5.21 12.90
CA SER A 220 1.25 -5.15 14.33
C SER A 220 -0.07 -4.44 14.56
N PRO A 221 -0.86 -4.84 15.59
CA PRO A 221 -2.10 -4.14 15.93
C PRO A 221 -1.80 -2.73 16.48
N ILE A 222 -2.73 -1.80 16.29
CA ILE A 222 -2.61 -0.40 16.72
C ILE A 222 -2.18 -0.21 18.18
N PRO A 223 -2.71 -0.96 19.17
CA PRO A 223 -2.27 -0.81 20.57
C PRO A 223 -0.77 -1.05 20.77
N LYS A 224 -0.19 -2.04 20.06
CA LYS A 224 1.25 -2.32 20.12
C LYS A 224 2.08 -1.19 19.51
N ILE A 225 1.58 -0.59 18.43
CA ILE A 225 2.23 0.56 17.78
C ILE A 225 2.20 1.78 18.71
N LYS A 226 1.06 2.08 19.35
CA LYS A 226 0.94 3.18 20.32
C LYS A 226 1.95 3.06 21.47
N SER A 227 2.19 1.85 21.98
CA SER A 227 3.17 1.64 23.04
C SER A 227 4.62 1.94 22.63
N SER A 228 4.96 1.78 21.36
CA SER A 228 6.29 2.10 20.83
C SER A 228 6.53 3.61 20.64
N TYR A 229 5.48 4.42 20.51
CA TYR A 229 5.58 5.89 20.44
C TYR A 229 5.75 6.56 21.80
N GLY A 230 5.35 5.90 22.89
CA GLY A 230 5.45 6.44 24.25
C GLY A 230 6.78 6.15 24.97
N SER A 231 7.75 5.55 24.30
CA SER A 231 9.02 5.08 24.89
C SER A 231 10.23 5.97 24.53
N ASN A 232 10.00 7.20 24.09
CA ASN A 232 11.05 8.20 23.82
C ASN A 232 10.99 9.36 24.83
#